data_ca574ce4aeeb32a4ee0c44fa06741071
#
_entry.id   ca574ce4aeeb32a4ee0c44fa06741071
#
_cell.length_a   1.000
_cell.length_b   1.000
_cell.length_c   1.000
_cell.angle_alpha   90.00
_cell.angle_beta   90.00
_cell.angle_gamma   90.00
#
_symmetry.space_group_name_H-M   'P 1'
#
loop_
_entity.id
_entity.type
_entity.pdbx_description
1 polymer ?
#
loop_
_entity_poly.entity_id
_entity_poly.type
_entity_poly.pdbx_seq_one_letter_code
_entity_poly.pdbx_strand_id
1 'polypeptide(L)'
;MKVNRTEQQIIKKNNPIYDIVDQYCFYSKNVYNQANYIIRQEFINNNNKLSACDVQKLMQSMDCYKECGSQAAQKTIQLVDKMWKSYFKAIKDWKKNPSKYLGIPRLPKYLPKDGRQVFMLKNI
;
A
#
# COMPACT_ATOMS: atom_id res chain seq x y z
N MET A 1 -24.74 14.22 -20.64
CA MET A 1 -24.69 13.26 -19.55
C MET A 1 -23.38 12.49 -19.58
N LYS A 2 -22.62 12.54 -18.50
CA LYS A 2 -21.37 11.76 -18.41
C LYS A 2 -21.70 10.33 -18.01
N VAL A 3 -21.15 9.38 -18.73
CA VAL A 3 -21.26 7.96 -18.40
C VAL A 3 -19.88 7.46 -18.03
N ASN A 4 -19.72 6.98 -16.80
CA ASN A 4 -18.48 6.35 -16.36
C ASN A 4 -18.51 4.88 -16.78
N ARG A 5 -17.49 4.47 -17.53
CA ARG A 5 -17.32 3.08 -17.94
C ARG A 5 -16.06 2.51 -17.31
N THR A 6 -16.18 1.32 -16.76
CA THR A 6 -15.04 0.54 -16.29
C THR A 6 -14.88 -0.65 -17.21
N GLU A 7 -13.71 -0.80 -17.78
CA GLU A 7 -13.37 -1.91 -18.66
C GLU A 7 -12.34 -2.78 -17.98
N GLN A 8 -12.59 -4.09 -17.93
CA GLN A 8 -11.67 -5.06 -17.34
C GLN A 8 -11.13 -5.96 -18.44
N GLN A 9 -9.82 -6.12 -18.45
CA GLN A 9 -9.15 -7.06 -19.34
C GLN A 9 -8.22 -7.95 -18.53
N ILE A 10 -8.18 -9.24 -18.87
CA ILE A 10 -7.27 -10.20 -18.22
C ILE A 10 -6.02 -10.33 -19.07
N ILE A 11 -4.87 -10.04 -18.46
CA ILE A 11 -3.56 -10.20 -19.10
C ILE A 11 -2.99 -11.53 -18.68
N LYS A 12 -2.92 -12.49 -19.64
CA LYS A 12 -2.38 -13.83 -19.40
C LYS A 12 -0.87 -13.87 -19.71
N LYS A 13 -0.19 -14.91 -19.23
CA LYS A 13 1.25 -15.08 -19.40
C LYS A 13 1.72 -15.05 -20.86
N ASN A 14 0.88 -15.42 -21.80
CA ASN A 14 1.20 -15.40 -23.24
C ASN A 14 1.05 -14.02 -23.87
N ASN A 15 0.53 -13.03 -23.12
CA ASN A 15 0.40 -11.66 -23.61
C ASN A 15 1.79 -10.98 -23.59
N PRO A 16 2.19 -10.30 -24.68
CA PRO A 16 3.51 -9.65 -24.74
C PRO A 16 3.78 -8.64 -23.62
N ILE A 17 2.73 -8.01 -23.08
CA ILE A 17 2.89 -7.00 -22.00
C ILE A 17 2.86 -7.60 -20.61
N TYR A 18 2.62 -8.91 -20.47
CA TYR A 18 2.49 -9.57 -19.16
C TYR A 18 3.72 -9.35 -18.29
N ASP A 19 4.90 -9.60 -18.83
CA ASP A 19 6.14 -9.50 -18.06
C ASP A 19 6.40 -8.08 -17.57
N ILE A 20 6.07 -7.09 -18.39
CA ILE A 20 6.22 -5.68 -18.03
C ILE A 20 5.27 -5.31 -16.89
N VAL A 21 3.99 -5.68 -17.01
CA VAL A 21 2.98 -5.40 -15.99
C VAL A 21 3.32 -6.13 -14.70
N ASP A 22 3.71 -7.40 -14.79
CA ASP A 22 4.11 -8.19 -13.62
C ASP A 22 5.29 -7.56 -12.89
N GLN A 23 6.27 -7.06 -13.63
CA GLN A 23 7.45 -6.36 -13.06
C GLN A 23 7.03 -5.10 -12.30
N TYR A 24 6.13 -4.30 -12.85
CA TYR A 24 5.65 -3.10 -12.17
C TYR A 24 4.80 -3.43 -10.93
N CYS A 25 4.03 -4.52 -10.97
CA CYS A 25 3.32 -5.00 -9.78
C CYS A 25 4.30 -5.44 -8.69
N PHE A 26 5.42 -6.02 -9.07
CA PHE A 26 6.50 -6.35 -8.15
C PHE A 26 7.12 -5.10 -7.53
N TYR A 27 7.39 -4.08 -8.32
CA TYR A 27 7.90 -2.80 -7.81
C TYR A 27 6.90 -2.15 -6.85
N SER A 28 5.61 -2.21 -7.17
CA SER A 28 4.55 -1.70 -6.29
C SER A 28 4.55 -2.42 -4.94
N LYS A 29 4.75 -3.75 -4.94
CA LYS A 29 4.90 -4.54 -3.71
C LYS A 29 6.09 -4.05 -2.88
N ASN A 30 7.21 -3.75 -3.51
CA ASN A 30 8.39 -3.25 -2.79
C ASN A 30 8.12 -1.91 -2.12
N VAL A 31 7.42 -0.99 -2.80
CA VAL A 31 7.00 0.29 -2.21
C VAL A 31 6.05 0.05 -1.04
N TYR A 32 5.09 -0.86 -1.20
CA TYR A 32 4.13 -1.20 -0.16
C TYR A 32 4.84 -1.68 1.11
N ASN A 33 5.75 -2.64 0.97
CA ASN A 33 6.46 -3.20 2.12
C ASN A 33 7.39 -2.17 2.77
N GLN A 34 8.05 -1.34 1.99
CA GLN A 34 8.93 -0.31 2.53
C GLN A 34 8.14 0.76 3.28
N ALA A 35 7.02 1.21 2.72
CA ALA A 35 6.15 2.18 3.39
C ALA A 35 5.60 1.60 4.69
N ASN A 36 5.14 0.35 4.66
CA ASN A 36 4.65 -0.33 5.86
C ASN A 36 5.74 -0.46 6.92
N TYR A 37 6.97 -0.78 6.53
CA TYR A 37 8.11 -0.85 7.43
C TYR A 37 8.37 0.49 8.11
N ILE A 38 8.41 1.57 7.35
CA ILE A 38 8.68 2.91 7.87
C ILE A 38 7.61 3.30 8.90
N ILE A 39 6.34 3.13 8.57
CA ILE A 39 5.23 3.49 9.46
C ILE A 39 5.26 2.63 10.72
N ARG A 40 5.49 1.34 10.54
CA ARG A 40 5.51 0.37 11.64
C ARG A 40 6.64 0.64 12.62
N GLN A 41 7.84 0.90 12.14
CA GLN A 41 8.99 1.19 12.98
C GLN A 41 8.80 2.49 13.77
N GLU A 42 8.28 3.53 13.13
CA GLU A 42 8.02 4.81 13.79
C GLU A 42 6.93 4.66 14.86
N PHE A 43 5.90 3.88 14.57
CA PHE A 43 4.83 3.62 15.54
C PHE A 43 5.33 2.81 16.73
N ILE A 44 6.07 1.73 16.49
CA ILE A 44 6.56 0.84 17.57
C ILE A 44 7.61 1.55 18.44
N ASN A 45 8.55 2.23 17.82
CA ASN A 45 9.70 2.80 18.54
C ASN A 45 9.37 4.14 19.19
N ASN A 46 8.58 4.99 18.54
CA ASN A 46 8.34 6.37 18.97
C ASN A 46 6.87 6.71 19.22
N ASN A 47 5.97 5.73 19.05
CA ASN A 47 4.52 5.92 19.14
C ASN A 47 4.04 7.09 18.25
N ASN A 48 4.72 7.29 17.13
CA ASN A 48 4.45 8.37 16.19
C ASN A 48 3.70 7.83 14.96
N LYS A 49 2.61 8.52 14.59
CA LYS A 49 1.77 8.14 13.46
C LYS A 49 2.16 8.99 12.25
N LEU A 50 2.92 8.42 11.33
CA LEU A 50 3.31 9.12 10.11
C LEU A 50 2.14 9.20 9.13
N SER A 51 2.02 10.34 8.43
CA SER A 51 1.08 10.51 7.33
C SER A 51 1.66 10.01 6.02
N ALA A 52 0.81 9.87 5.00
CA ALA A 52 1.26 9.51 3.64
C ALA A 52 2.30 10.52 3.11
N CYS A 53 2.11 11.82 3.37
CA CYS A 53 3.06 12.84 2.96
C CYS A 53 4.43 12.68 3.60
N ASP A 54 4.47 12.35 4.89
CA ASP A 54 5.72 12.11 5.62
C ASP A 54 6.47 10.91 5.03
N VAL A 55 5.76 9.82 4.79
CA VAL A 55 6.34 8.60 4.22
C VAL A 55 6.86 8.87 2.80
N GLN A 56 6.10 9.60 1.99
CA GLN A 56 6.50 9.96 0.64
C GLN A 56 7.82 10.74 0.64
N LYS A 57 7.96 11.72 1.52
CA LYS A 57 9.20 12.51 1.64
C LYS A 57 10.38 11.63 2.00
N LEU A 58 10.20 10.67 2.90
CA LEU A 58 11.25 9.76 3.30
C LEU A 58 11.65 8.79 2.18
N MET A 59 10.72 8.42 1.32
CA MET A 59 10.93 7.39 0.30
C MET A 59 11.37 7.94 -1.06
N GLN A 60 11.25 9.25 -1.31
CA GLN A 60 11.53 9.84 -2.64
C GLN A 60 12.92 9.52 -3.18
N SER A 61 13.91 9.38 -2.31
CA SER A 61 15.29 9.09 -2.71
C SER A 61 15.59 7.58 -2.78
N MET A 62 14.66 6.74 -2.37
CA MET A 62 14.87 5.29 -2.35
C MET A 62 14.71 4.67 -3.74
N ASP A 63 15.48 3.63 -4.01
CA ASP A 63 15.45 2.93 -5.30
C ASP A 63 14.08 2.35 -5.62
N CYS A 64 13.42 1.73 -4.61
CA CYS A 64 12.09 1.14 -4.82
C CYS A 64 11.05 2.17 -5.28
N TYR A 65 11.12 3.39 -4.76
CA TYR A 65 10.24 4.49 -5.18
C TYR A 65 10.49 4.87 -6.62
N LYS A 66 11.76 5.03 -6.99
CA LYS A 66 12.17 5.41 -8.35
C LYS A 66 11.82 4.34 -9.37
N GLU A 67 12.04 3.06 -9.05
CA GLU A 67 11.73 1.93 -9.92
C GLU A 67 10.24 1.82 -10.20
N CYS A 68 9.41 2.03 -9.18
CA CYS A 68 7.95 1.99 -9.31
C CYS A 68 7.42 3.19 -10.11
N GLY A 69 8.10 4.33 -10.02
CA GLY A 69 7.63 5.59 -10.57
C GLY A 69 6.81 6.38 -9.56
N SER A 70 6.95 7.70 -9.58
CA SER A 70 6.39 8.57 -8.53
C SER A 70 4.87 8.48 -8.41
N GLN A 71 4.13 8.40 -9.52
CA GLN A 71 2.66 8.33 -9.46
C GLN A 71 2.18 7.05 -8.78
N ALA A 72 2.68 5.91 -9.23
CA ALA A 72 2.28 4.61 -8.69
C ALA A 72 2.78 4.45 -7.25
N ALA A 73 3.99 4.92 -6.95
CA ALA A 73 4.54 4.88 -5.60
C ALA A 73 3.69 5.70 -4.63
N GLN A 74 3.28 6.90 -5.02
CA GLN A 74 2.41 7.76 -4.19
C GLN A 74 1.07 7.09 -3.93
N LYS A 75 0.47 6.47 -4.94
CA LYS A 75 -0.80 5.74 -4.79
C LYS A 75 -0.66 4.56 -3.84
N THR A 76 0.44 3.83 -3.93
CA THR A 76 0.72 2.69 -3.05
C THR A 76 0.93 3.16 -1.60
N ILE A 77 1.67 4.25 -1.40
CA ILE A 77 1.87 4.85 -0.08
C ILE A 77 0.53 5.29 0.52
N GLN A 78 -0.34 5.90 -0.27
CA GLN A 78 -1.68 6.29 0.18
C GLN A 78 -2.51 5.08 0.61
N LEU A 79 -2.39 3.96 -0.09
CA LEU A 79 -3.06 2.71 0.28
C LEU A 79 -2.57 2.21 1.65
N VAL A 80 -1.26 2.19 1.87
CA VAL A 80 -0.67 1.78 3.15
C VAL A 80 -1.13 2.71 4.28
N ASP A 81 -1.14 4.02 4.05
CA ASP A 81 -1.64 5.01 5.00
C ASP A 81 -3.09 4.73 5.39
N LYS A 82 -3.92 4.43 4.40
CA LYS A 82 -5.34 4.08 4.61
C LYS A 82 -5.50 2.82 5.47
N MET A 83 -4.66 1.81 5.24
CA MET A 83 -4.67 0.57 6.03
C MET A 83 -4.28 0.83 7.48
N TRP A 84 -3.29 1.67 7.73
CA TRP A 84 -2.89 2.05 9.08
C TRP A 84 -3.96 2.87 9.79
N LYS A 85 -4.63 3.78 9.10
CA LYS A 85 -5.76 4.53 9.67
C LYS A 85 -6.90 3.59 10.08
N SER A 86 -7.18 2.59 9.26
CA SER A 86 -8.18 1.55 9.59
C SER A 86 -7.77 0.75 10.82
N TYR A 87 -6.49 0.41 10.94
CA TYR A 87 -5.96 -0.29 12.10
C TYR A 87 -6.14 0.56 13.38
N PHE A 88 -5.76 1.83 13.35
CA PHE A 88 -5.90 2.71 14.52
C PHE A 88 -7.36 2.85 14.95
N LYS A 89 -8.27 2.94 13.98
CA LYS A 89 -9.70 3.00 14.22
C LYS A 89 -10.21 1.71 14.87
N ALA A 90 -9.76 0.57 14.37
CA ALA A 90 -10.13 -0.75 14.88
C ALA A 90 -9.62 -0.95 16.32
N ILE A 91 -8.40 -0.56 16.63
CA ILE A 91 -7.84 -0.63 17.99
C ILE A 91 -8.64 0.22 18.96
N LYS A 92 -9.01 1.43 18.54
CA LYS A 92 -9.80 2.34 19.37
C LYS A 92 -11.17 1.76 19.67
N ASP A 93 -11.82 1.17 18.68
CA ASP A 93 -13.12 0.50 18.84
C ASP A 93 -12.99 -0.75 19.70
N TRP A 94 -11.95 -1.55 19.50
CA TRP A 94 -11.69 -2.75 20.31
C TRP A 94 -11.54 -2.42 21.80
N LYS A 95 -10.85 -1.35 22.13
CA LYS A 95 -10.67 -0.91 23.54
C LYS A 95 -12.00 -0.59 24.19
N LYS A 96 -12.97 -0.09 23.43
CA LYS A 96 -14.31 0.24 23.93
C LYS A 96 -15.23 -0.97 23.95
N ASN A 97 -15.15 -1.84 22.95
CA ASN A 97 -16.05 -2.96 22.74
C ASN A 97 -15.28 -4.26 22.42
N PRO A 98 -14.49 -4.80 23.37
CA PRO A 98 -13.65 -5.97 23.07
C PRO A 98 -14.43 -7.21 22.65
N SER A 99 -15.68 -7.38 23.16
CA SER A 99 -16.51 -8.54 22.86
C SER A 99 -17.00 -8.59 21.40
N LYS A 100 -16.96 -7.47 20.70
CA LYS A 100 -17.34 -7.35 19.28
C LYS A 100 -16.33 -8.04 18.36
N TYR A 101 -15.11 -8.26 18.82
CA TYR A 101 -14.00 -8.80 18.04
C TYR A 101 -13.62 -10.20 18.52
N LEU A 102 -13.15 -11.05 17.60
CA LEU A 102 -12.63 -12.38 17.93
C LEU A 102 -11.27 -12.30 18.65
N GLY A 103 -10.58 -11.19 18.50
CA GLY A 103 -9.30 -10.95 19.14
C GLY A 103 -8.84 -9.52 18.91
N ILE A 104 -7.66 -9.16 19.43
CA ILE A 104 -7.10 -7.84 19.25
C ILE A 104 -6.78 -7.61 17.76
N PRO A 105 -7.15 -6.44 17.18
CA PRO A 105 -6.74 -6.12 15.81
C PRO A 105 -5.24 -6.15 15.64
N ARG A 106 -4.78 -6.72 14.52
CA ARG A 106 -3.35 -6.88 14.24
C ARG A 106 -2.84 -5.76 13.34
N LEU A 107 -1.55 -5.47 13.47
CA LEU A 107 -0.86 -4.53 12.60
C LEU A 107 -0.96 -4.97 11.14
N PRO A 108 -0.98 -4.02 10.18
CA PRO A 108 -0.97 -4.37 8.76
C PRO A 108 0.22 -5.28 8.42
N LYS A 109 -0.07 -6.35 7.68
CA LYS A 109 0.94 -7.35 7.32
C LYS A 109 1.77 -6.91 6.13
N TYR A 110 3.00 -7.43 6.07
CA TYR A 110 3.82 -7.34 4.87
C TYR A 110 3.33 -8.30 3.79
N LEU A 111 3.53 -7.92 2.54
CA LEU A 111 3.33 -8.85 1.42
C LEU A 111 4.54 -9.79 1.32
N PRO A 112 4.33 -11.03 0.79
CA PRO A 112 5.43 -11.98 0.60
C PRO A 112 6.53 -11.40 -0.30
N LYS A 113 7.77 -11.88 -0.11
CA LYS A 113 8.91 -11.42 -0.91
C LYS A 113 8.67 -11.54 -2.42
N ASP A 114 8.03 -12.64 -2.84
CA ASP A 114 7.71 -12.90 -4.24
C ASP A 114 6.27 -12.50 -4.59
N GLY A 115 5.61 -11.73 -3.73
CA GLY A 115 4.26 -11.26 -3.94
C GLY A 115 4.18 -10.10 -4.92
N ARG A 116 2.95 -9.69 -5.18
CA ARG A 116 2.64 -8.58 -6.09
C ARG A 116 1.63 -7.66 -5.43
N GLN A 117 1.67 -6.39 -5.80
CA GLN A 117 0.67 -5.40 -5.41
C GLN A 117 0.14 -4.73 -6.67
N VAL A 118 -1.11 -4.29 -6.61
CA VAL A 118 -1.73 -3.55 -7.72
C VAL A 118 -0.85 -2.35 -8.10
N PHE A 119 -0.60 -2.20 -9.39
CA PHE A 119 0.10 -1.04 -9.94
C PHE A 119 -0.95 -0.01 -10.36
N MET A 120 -0.98 1.11 -9.66
CA MET A 120 -2.00 2.13 -9.83
C MET A 120 -1.43 3.40 -10.46
N LEU A 121 -2.08 3.88 -11.52
CA LEU A 121 -1.74 5.14 -12.15
C LEU A 121 -2.88 6.14 -11.95
N LYS A 122 -2.50 7.40 -11.85
CA LYS A 122 -3.46 8.49 -11.74
C LYS A 122 -4.15 8.70 -13.10
N ASN A 123 -5.46 8.87 -13.09
CA ASN A 123 -6.20 9.24 -14.29
C ASN A 123 -5.79 10.65 -14.74
N ILE A 124 -5.53 10.75 -16.02
CA ILE A 124 -5.19 12.02 -16.64
C ILE A 124 -6.45 12.65 -17.22
#